data_1b5a0e61192f081cd7da47e088b8a023
#
_entry.id   1b5a0e61192f081cd7da47e088b8a023
#
_cell.length_a   1.000
_cell.length_b   1.000
_cell.length_c   1.000
_cell.angle_alpha   90.00
_cell.angle_beta   90.00
_cell.angle_gamma   90.00
#
_symmetry.space_group_name_H-M   'P 1'
#
loop_
_entity.id
_entity.type
_entity.pdbx_description
1 polymer ?
#
loop_
_entity_poly.entity_id
_entity_poly.type
_entity_poly.pdbx_seq_one_letter_code
_entity_poly.pdbx_strand_id
1 'polypeptide(L)'
;MTQYAFGSGTLIGKRTDVANTPPALLGTLESVSLDFDRKVEFLLGQYNMPVAAGGGEFKIAGKAKYARLQATQINNLFLGQTLTANSMLEMTTGESDTVASGAVTVVNSATFVEDYGVFYAASGAQLAPVASSPAQGQYSVASGVYSFNTADNGAAVLIYYTYTVSSGNKISLANQLTGPLPTFEISLKETFNYFGVAKDLVVKLNACVSPKLSLPFANQKFTVAEFDFQAIADASNNIGTISLSE
;
A
#
# COMPACT_ATOMS: atom_id res chain seq x y z
N MET A 1 -6.25 -40.51 6.44
CA MET A 1 -5.75 -40.23 5.07
C MET A 1 -4.85 -39.00 5.14
N THR A 2 -3.72 -39.04 4.44
CA THR A 2 -2.79 -37.87 4.43
C THR A 2 -3.26 -36.89 3.36
N GLN A 3 -3.53 -35.66 3.74
CA GLN A 3 -3.95 -34.59 2.84
C GLN A 3 -2.81 -33.59 2.68
N TYR A 4 -2.60 -33.10 1.47
CA TYR A 4 -1.57 -32.12 1.14
C TYR A 4 -2.21 -30.90 0.48
N ALA A 5 -2.03 -29.73 1.09
CA ALA A 5 -2.41 -28.46 0.50
C ALA A 5 -1.34 -28.00 -0.50
N PHE A 6 -1.77 -27.45 -1.64
CA PHE A 6 -0.88 -26.93 -2.68
C PHE A 6 -1.44 -25.62 -3.24
N GLY A 7 -0.71 -24.55 -3.03
CA GLY A 7 -1.09 -23.21 -3.51
C GLY A 7 -1.03 -22.16 -2.41
N SER A 8 -1.46 -20.96 -2.72
CA SER A 8 -1.55 -19.82 -1.80
C SER A 8 -2.99 -19.45 -1.43
N GLY A 9 -3.96 -20.08 -2.07
CA GLY A 9 -5.38 -19.87 -1.80
C GLY A 9 -5.92 -18.50 -2.17
N THR A 10 -7.03 -18.14 -1.53
CA THR A 10 -7.70 -16.84 -1.65
C THR A 10 -7.74 -16.16 -0.30
N LEU A 11 -7.24 -14.92 -0.23
CA LEU A 11 -7.24 -14.11 0.99
C LEU A 11 -8.13 -12.88 0.82
N ILE A 12 -9.08 -12.72 1.73
CA ILE A 12 -10.02 -11.59 1.75
C ILE A 12 -9.91 -10.91 3.10
N GLY A 13 -9.72 -9.58 3.08
CA GLY A 13 -9.79 -8.73 4.25
C GLY A 13 -11.06 -7.89 4.22
N LYS A 14 -11.75 -7.75 5.36
CA LYS A 14 -12.92 -6.89 5.49
C LYS A 14 -12.79 -6.03 6.73
N ARG A 15 -12.80 -4.73 6.54
CA ARG A 15 -12.74 -3.77 7.65
C ARG A 15 -13.98 -3.89 8.55
N THR A 16 -13.79 -3.90 9.87
CA THR A 16 -14.86 -4.14 10.85
C THR A 16 -15.17 -2.93 11.72
N ASP A 17 -14.25 -1.98 11.85
CA ASP A 17 -14.41 -0.75 12.63
C ASP A 17 -15.26 0.32 11.90
N VAL A 18 -15.46 0.19 10.58
CA VAL A 18 -16.28 1.09 9.76
C VAL A 18 -17.34 0.28 9.03
N ALA A 19 -18.61 0.64 9.26
CA ALA A 19 -19.75 -0.03 8.63
C ALA A 19 -19.74 0.16 7.09
N ASN A 20 -20.29 -0.82 6.38
CA ASN A 20 -20.48 -0.80 4.91
C ASN A 20 -19.19 -0.66 4.09
N THR A 21 -18.03 -0.98 4.66
CA THR A 21 -16.78 -1.00 3.91
C THR A 21 -16.72 -2.24 3.03
N PRO A 22 -16.44 -2.09 1.72
CA PRO A 22 -16.34 -3.23 0.82
C PRO A 22 -15.16 -4.14 1.19
N PRO A 23 -15.32 -5.48 1.07
CA PRO A 23 -14.22 -6.41 1.28
C PRO A 23 -13.07 -6.16 0.28
N ALA A 24 -11.86 -6.36 0.75
CA ALA A 24 -10.64 -6.26 -0.04
C ALA A 24 -10.12 -7.66 -0.37
N LEU A 25 -10.16 -8.04 -1.65
CA LEU A 25 -9.54 -9.28 -2.14
C LEU A 25 -8.06 -9.01 -2.41
N LEU A 26 -7.16 -9.70 -1.71
CA LEU A 26 -5.73 -9.64 -1.99
C LEU A 26 -5.43 -10.50 -3.22
N GLY A 27 -5.51 -9.87 -4.40
CA GLY A 27 -5.39 -10.55 -5.68
C GLY A 27 -3.94 -10.82 -6.10
N THR A 28 -3.74 -11.88 -6.88
CA THR A 28 -2.42 -12.37 -7.27
C THR A 28 -1.56 -12.66 -6.04
N LEU A 29 -2.12 -13.50 -5.15
CA LEU A 29 -1.49 -13.92 -3.92
C LEU A 29 -0.33 -14.87 -4.24
N GLU A 30 0.90 -14.50 -3.86
CA GLU A 30 2.09 -15.34 -4.08
C GLU A 30 2.31 -16.30 -2.92
N SER A 31 2.11 -15.83 -1.71
CA SER A 31 2.26 -16.64 -0.51
C SER A 31 1.44 -16.09 0.64
N VAL A 32 0.99 -16.99 1.51
CA VAL A 32 0.39 -16.68 2.80
C VAL A 32 1.01 -17.60 3.84
N SER A 33 1.38 -17.06 4.99
CA SER A 33 1.70 -17.83 6.19
C SER A 33 0.81 -17.41 7.34
N LEU A 34 0.46 -18.37 8.18
CA LEU A 34 -0.21 -18.18 9.46
C LEU A 34 0.61 -18.91 10.53
N ASP A 35 1.06 -18.15 11.50
CA ASP A 35 1.89 -18.64 12.60
C ASP A 35 1.07 -18.61 13.89
N PHE A 36 1.03 -19.75 14.58
CA PHE A 36 0.31 -19.96 15.83
C PHE A 36 1.33 -20.20 16.93
N ASP A 37 1.67 -19.16 17.69
CA ASP A 37 2.68 -19.22 18.73
C ASP A 37 2.04 -19.24 20.11
N ARG A 38 2.55 -20.11 20.98
CA ARG A 38 2.16 -20.16 22.38
C ARG A 38 3.39 -20.11 23.27
N LYS A 39 3.42 -19.16 24.19
CA LYS A 39 4.43 -19.13 25.23
C LYS A 39 4.11 -20.21 26.26
N VAL A 40 5.10 -21.04 26.57
CA VAL A 40 4.98 -22.09 27.58
C VAL A 40 5.98 -21.81 28.68
N GLU A 41 5.52 -21.79 29.91
CA GLU A 41 6.39 -21.70 31.09
C GLU A 41 6.46 -23.02 31.77
N PHE A 42 7.68 -23.40 32.21
CA PHE A 42 7.96 -24.68 32.84
C PHE A 42 8.35 -24.49 34.29
N LEU A 43 7.74 -25.30 35.17
CA LEU A 43 8.15 -25.40 36.57
C LEU A 43 9.14 -26.54 36.72
N LEU A 44 10.39 -26.21 36.99
CA LEU A 44 11.49 -27.19 37.14
C LEU A 44 11.61 -27.74 38.56
N GLY A 45 11.30 -26.91 39.59
CA GLY A 45 11.58 -27.25 40.98
C GLY A 45 13.08 -27.52 41.20
N GLN A 46 13.38 -28.58 41.91
CA GLN A 46 14.77 -29.06 42.14
C GLN A 46 15.22 -30.14 41.17
N TYR A 47 14.46 -30.41 40.11
CA TYR A 47 14.70 -31.46 39.13
C TYR A 47 15.21 -30.92 37.80
N ASN A 48 15.92 -31.76 37.04
CA ASN A 48 16.41 -31.38 35.71
C ASN A 48 15.32 -31.35 34.65
N MET A 49 14.20 -32.02 34.89
CA MET A 49 13.04 -32.06 34.00
C MET A 49 11.88 -31.27 34.59
N PRO A 50 11.12 -30.55 33.76
CA PRO A 50 9.95 -29.84 34.22
C PRO A 50 8.93 -30.76 34.89
N VAL A 51 8.43 -30.36 36.05
CA VAL A 51 7.37 -31.09 36.79
C VAL A 51 5.97 -30.60 36.41
N ALA A 52 5.87 -29.42 35.83
CA ALA A 52 4.63 -28.85 35.30
C ALA A 52 4.90 -27.87 34.16
N ALA A 53 3.88 -27.66 33.32
CA ALA A 53 3.90 -26.66 32.26
C ALA A 53 2.62 -25.82 32.33
N GLY A 54 2.77 -24.49 32.20
CA GLY A 54 1.67 -23.54 32.08
C GLY A 54 1.65 -22.87 30.72
N GLY A 55 0.45 -22.68 30.15
CA GLY A 55 0.27 -21.91 28.91
C GLY A 55 0.20 -20.42 29.22
N GLY A 56 1.08 -19.63 28.60
CA GLY A 56 1.08 -18.18 28.63
C GLY A 56 0.38 -17.55 27.44
N GLU A 57 0.92 -16.46 26.93
CA GLU A 57 0.44 -15.71 25.77
C GLU A 57 0.26 -16.62 24.54
N PHE A 58 -0.86 -16.44 23.85
CA PHE A 58 -1.13 -17.08 22.55
C PHE A 58 -1.25 -16.01 21.50
N LYS A 59 -0.46 -16.12 20.43
CA LYS A 59 -0.38 -15.17 19.33
C LYS A 59 -0.68 -15.87 18.03
N ILE A 60 -1.52 -15.24 17.21
CA ILE A 60 -1.74 -15.63 15.82
C ILE A 60 -1.28 -14.47 14.95
N ALA A 61 -0.25 -14.70 14.16
CA ALA A 61 0.28 -13.74 13.20
C ALA A 61 0.20 -14.31 11.80
N GLY A 62 0.03 -13.45 10.81
CA GLY A 62 0.05 -13.85 9.43
C GLY A 62 0.82 -12.88 8.57
N LYS A 63 1.31 -13.39 7.45
CA LYS A 63 2.01 -12.62 6.44
C LYS A 63 1.50 -13.02 5.06
N ALA A 64 1.14 -12.03 4.25
CA ALA A 64 0.70 -12.22 2.88
C ALA A 64 1.60 -11.46 1.90
N LYS A 65 1.93 -12.09 0.78
CA LYS A 65 2.60 -11.46 -0.37
C LYS A 65 1.66 -11.47 -1.55
N TYR A 66 1.37 -10.30 -2.11
CA TYR A 66 0.44 -10.14 -3.21
C TYR A 66 0.89 -9.05 -4.20
N ALA A 67 0.63 -9.26 -5.50
CA ALA A 67 1.11 -8.37 -6.55
C ALA A 67 0.04 -7.37 -7.04
N ARG A 68 -1.24 -7.61 -6.80
CA ARG A 68 -2.31 -6.69 -7.21
C ARG A 68 -2.56 -5.61 -6.18
N LEU A 69 -2.03 -4.41 -6.43
CA LEU A 69 -2.18 -3.26 -5.54
C LEU A 69 -3.47 -2.49 -5.84
N GLN A 70 -4.22 -2.13 -4.79
CA GLN A 70 -5.39 -1.27 -4.86
C GLN A 70 -5.38 -0.30 -3.68
N ALA A 71 -5.64 0.99 -3.93
CA ALA A 71 -5.67 2.02 -2.89
C ALA A 71 -6.71 1.68 -1.79
N THR A 72 -7.86 1.14 -2.17
CA THR A 72 -8.90 0.71 -1.22
C THR A 72 -8.42 -0.39 -0.27
N GLN A 73 -7.67 -1.38 -0.77
CA GLN A 73 -7.07 -2.44 0.06
C GLN A 73 -6.08 -1.86 1.07
N ILE A 74 -5.16 -1.05 0.58
CA ILE A 74 -4.12 -0.40 1.40
C ILE A 74 -4.78 0.46 2.48
N ASN A 75 -5.80 1.23 2.11
CA ASN A 75 -6.49 2.09 3.06
C ASN A 75 -7.30 1.31 4.09
N ASN A 76 -8.10 0.34 3.66
CA ASN A 76 -9.00 -0.40 4.55
C ASN A 76 -8.27 -1.34 5.50
N LEU A 77 -7.14 -1.92 5.09
CA LEU A 77 -6.44 -2.91 5.90
C LEU A 77 -5.24 -2.35 6.67
N PHE A 78 -4.75 -1.15 6.30
CA PHE A 78 -3.55 -0.62 6.92
C PHE A 78 -3.66 0.85 7.36
N LEU A 79 -4.00 1.77 6.42
CA LEU A 79 -3.88 3.20 6.69
C LEU A 79 -5.08 3.79 7.46
N GLY A 80 -6.30 3.37 7.15
CA GLY A 80 -7.52 3.90 7.77
C GLY A 80 -7.76 5.40 7.55
N GLN A 81 -7.17 5.98 6.51
CA GLN A 81 -7.19 7.39 6.19
C GLN A 81 -8.36 7.76 5.28
N THR A 82 -8.44 9.05 4.92
CA THR A 82 -9.45 9.52 3.95
C THR A 82 -9.06 9.09 2.54
N LEU A 83 -9.95 8.32 1.91
CA LEU A 83 -9.86 7.90 0.51
C LEU A 83 -10.75 8.81 -0.34
N THR A 84 -10.17 9.50 -1.33
CA THR A 84 -10.90 10.29 -2.32
C THR A 84 -10.91 9.53 -3.65
N ALA A 85 -12.09 9.15 -4.11
CA ALA A 85 -12.26 8.51 -5.41
C ALA A 85 -12.19 9.54 -6.54
N ASN A 86 -11.81 9.09 -7.74
CA ASN A 86 -11.75 9.91 -8.96
C ASN A 86 -10.87 11.18 -8.77
N SER A 87 -9.77 11.07 -8.03
CA SER A 87 -8.87 12.18 -7.76
C SER A 87 -7.47 11.63 -7.48
N MET A 88 -6.80 11.14 -8.51
CA MET A 88 -5.42 10.67 -8.38
C MET A 88 -4.46 11.83 -8.61
N LEU A 89 -3.41 11.91 -7.81
CA LEU A 89 -2.28 12.78 -8.06
C LEU A 89 -1.30 12.06 -8.98
N GLU A 90 -1.03 12.64 -10.14
CA GLU A 90 -0.01 12.16 -11.06
C GLU A 90 1.19 13.09 -11.11
N MET A 91 2.33 12.56 -11.52
CA MET A 91 3.58 13.29 -11.71
C MET A 91 4.11 13.05 -13.12
N THR A 92 4.51 14.12 -13.81
CA THR A 92 5.16 14.00 -15.11
C THR A 92 6.55 13.36 -14.99
N THR A 93 6.97 12.65 -16.03
CA THR A 93 8.34 12.11 -16.17
C THR A 93 9.28 13.07 -16.92
N GLY A 94 8.90 14.35 -16.97
CA GLY A 94 9.59 15.41 -17.73
C GLY A 94 8.82 15.73 -19.02
N GLU A 95 7.87 16.67 -18.93
CA GLU A 95 7.18 17.19 -20.12
C GLU A 95 8.17 18.02 -20.93
N SER A 96 8.39 17.63 -22.19
CA SER A 96 9.30 18.31 -23.09
C SER A 96 8.57 19.40 -23.84
N ASP A 97 9.07 20.63 -23.75
CA ASP A 97 8.55 21.76 -24.49
C ASP A 97 9.68 22.72 -24.91
N THR A 98 9.34 23.69 -25.76
CA THR A 98 10.29 24.72 -26.22
C THR A 98 9.80 26.09 -25.77
N VAL A 99 10.67 26.87 -25.14
CA VAL A 99 10.35 28.21 -24.70
C VAL A 99 10.00 29.10 -25.89
N ALA A 100 8.78 29.61 -25.95
CA ALA A 100 8.31 30.49 -27.00
C ALA A 100 7.74 31.78 -26.40
N SER A 101 8.24 32.91 -26.88
CA SER A 101 7.82 34.25 -26.38
C SER A 101 7.98 34.39 -24.85
N GLY A 102 9.00 33.76 -24.28
CA GLY A 102 9.26 33.79 -22.84
C GLY A 102 8.28 32.97 -22.00
N ALA A 103 7.52 32.04 -22.56
CA ALA A 103 6.55 31.25 -21.81
C ALA A 103 6.41 29.81 -22.33
N VAL A 104 5.97 28.93 -21.43
CA VAL A 104 5.48 27.55 -21.72
C VAL A 104 4.24 27.31 -20.88
N THR A 105 3.18 26.80 -21.49
CA THR A 105 1.99 26.33 -20.76
C THR A 105 1.94 24.83 -20.83
N VAL A 106 2.05 24.17 -19.67
CA VAL A 106 2.05 22.69 -19.61
C VAL A 106 0.69 22.12 -20.00
N VAL A 107 0.67 20.91 -20.51
CA VAL A 107 -0.53 20.20 -21.02
C VAL A 107 -1.62 20.11 -19.94
N ASN A 108 -1.24 19.83 -18.70
CA ASN A 108 -2.17 19.66 -17.61
C ASN A 108 -2.31 20.94 -16.74
N SER A 109 -2.14 22.12 -17.31
CA SER A 109 -2.20 23.40 -16.60
C SER A 109 -3.52 23.61 -15.83
N ALA A 110 -4.65 23.15 -16.39
CA ALA A 110 -5.97 23.27 -15.74
C ALA A 110 -6.10 22.49 -14.42
N THR A 111 -5.30 21.44 -14.25
CA THR A 111 -5.31 20.56 -13.06
C THR A 111 -3.95 20.53 -12.36
N PHE A 112 -3.09 21.50 -12.66
CA PHE A 112 -1.78 21.69 -12.06
C PHE A 112 -1.87 21.80 -10.54
N VAL A 113 -0.95 21.14 -9.84
CA VAL A 113 -0.89 21.13 -8.37
C VAL A 113 0.40 21.76 -7.87
N GLU A 114 1.56 21.27 -8.29
CA GLU A 114 2.84 21.68 -7.74
C GLU A 114 3.98 21.51 -8.77
N ASP A 115 4.91 22.46 -8.75
CA ASP A 115 6.14 22.43 -9.56
C ASP A 115 7.25 21.64 -8.87
N TYR A 116 7.96 20.81 -9.63
CA TYR A 116 9.12 20.05 -9.17
C TYR A 116 10.42 20.44 -9.89
N GLY A 117 10.36 21.43 -10.77
CA GLY A 117 11.53 22.02 -11.41
C GLY A 117 11.57 21.88 -12.91
N VAL A 118 12.41 22.74 -13.49
CA VAL A 118 12.65 22.82 -14.92
C VAL A 118 14.14 22.59 -15.23
N PHE A 119 14.41 21.84 -16.28
CA PHE A 119 15.77 21.53 -16.73
C PHE A 119 15.92 21.85 -18.22
N TYR A 120 17.05 22.35 -18.64
CA TYR A 120 17.39 22.41 -20.07
C TYR A 120 17.55 21.01 -20.63
N ALA A 121 16.79 20.66 -21.65
CA ALA A 121 16.84 19.31 -22.24
C ALA A 121 18.23 18.96 -22.81
N ALA A 122 18.94 19.93 -23.38
CA ALA A 122 20.23 19.72 -24.02
C ALA A 122 21.38 19.47 -23.02
N SER A 123 21.40 20.18 -21.90
CA SER A 123 22.49 20.13 -20.92
C SER A 123 22.17 19.38 -19.65
N GLY A 124 20.86 19.18 -19.35
CA GLY A 124 20.40 18.68 -18.06
C GLY A 124 20.58 19.68 -16.92
N ALA A 125 20.98 20.93 -17.19
CA ALA A 125 21.15 21.94 -16.17
C ALA A 125 19.78 22.40 -15.64
N GLN A 126 19.64 22.48 -14.33
CA GLN A 126 18.43 22.94 -13.68
C GLN A 126 18.33 24.46 -13.72
N LEU A 127 17.16 24.99 -14.05
CA LEU A 127 16.84 26.40 -13.95
C LEU A 127 16.42 26.75 -12.51
N ALA A 128 16.73 27.98 -12.09
CA ALA A 128 16.38 28.43 -10.74
C ALA A 128 14.95 29.02 -10.69
N PRO A 129 14.09 28.58 -9.77
CA PRO A 129 12.77 29.17 -9.59
C PRO A 129 12.87 30.57 -8.94
N VAL A 130 12.09 31.53 -9.44
CA VAL A 130 11.95 32.86 -8.87
C VAL A 130 10.48 33.26 -8.79
N ALA A 131 10.15 34.21 -7.92
CA ALA A 131 8.75 34.62 -7.75
C ALA A 131 8.19 35.35 -8.99
N SER A 132 9.02 36.13 -9.70
CA SER A 132 8.62 36.89 -10.89
C SER A 132 9.86 37.43 -11.63
N SER A 133 9.66 37.89 -12.86
CA SER A 133 10.68 38.52 -13.69
C SER A 133 11.98 37.71 -13.81
N PRO A 134 11.92 36.48 -14.34
CA PRO A 134 13.08 35.60 -14.41
C PRO A 134 14.19 36.19 -15.30
N ALA A 135 15.43 36.09 -14.84
CA ALA A 135 16.63 36.29 -15.66
C ALA A 135 16.89 35.01 -16.49
N GLN A 136 17.87 35.09 -17.41
CA GLN A 136 18.29 33.93 -18.18
C GLN A 136 18.69 32.77 -17.23
N GLY A 137 18.22 31.55 -17.49
CA GLY A 137 18.44 30.38 -16.62
C GLY A 137 17.54 30.35 -15.38
N GLN A 138 16.53 31.20 -15.32
CA GLN A 138 15.52 31.23 -14.26
C GLN A 138 14.13 31.04 -14.86
N TYR A 139 13.18 30.65 -14.01
CA TYR A 139 11.75 30.59 -14.37
C TYR A 139 10.87 31.00 -13.20
N SER A 140 9.64 31.42 -13.52
CA SER A 140 8.57 31.54 -12.55
C SER A 140 7.36 30.75 -13.04
N VAL A 141 6.53 30.25 -12.11
CA VAL A 141 5.36 29.44 -12.45
C VAL A 141 4.12 29.96 -11.73
N ALA A 142 3.00 30.00 -12.45
CA ALA A 142 1.70 30.30 -11.93
C ALA A 142 0.66 29.43 -12.63
N SER A 143 -0.03 28.56 -11.86
CA SER A 143 -1.12 27.69 -12.37
C SER A 143 -0.74 26.93 -13.66
N GLY A 144 0.47 26.34 -13.71
CA GLY A 144 0.94 25.58 -14.87
C GLY A 144 1.40 26.40 -16.06
N VAL A 145 1.50 27.73 -15.94
CA VAL A 145 2.14 28.63 -16.89
C VAL A 145 3.51 28.98 -16.38
N TYR A 146 4.54 28.58 -17.10
CA TYR A 146 5.96 28.84 -16.82
C TYR A 146 6.39 30.05 -17.62
N SER A 147 6.93 31.05 -16.94
CA SER A 147 7.53 32.24 -17.57
C SER A 147 9.04 32.17 -17.49
N PHE A 148 9.70 32.54 -18.58
CA PHE A 148 11.15 32.53 -18.78
C PHE A 148 11.66 33.88 -19.24
N ASN A 149 12.96 34.07 -19.24
CA ASN A 149 13.56 35.21 -19.89
C ASN A 149 13.50 35.04 -21.42
N THR A 150 13.37 36.12 -22.14
CA THR A 150 13.36 36.09 -23.62
C THR A 150 14.67 35.61 -24.22
N ALA A 151 15.78 35.68 -23.47
CA ALA A 151 17.05 35.08 -23.86
C ALA A 151 17.05 33.57 -23.88
N ASP A 152 16.07 32.92 -23.23
CA ASP A 152 15.88 31.46 -23.24
C ASP A 152 14.94 31.00 -24.37
N ASN A 153 14.44 31.92 -25.21
CA ASN A 153 13.59 31.55 -26.35
C ASN A 153 14.30 30.56 -27.28
N GLY A 154 13.59 29.52 -27.69
CA GLY A 154 14.11 28.44 -28.49
C GLY A 154 14.82 27.35 -27.70
N ALA A 155 15.02 27.52 -26.39
CA ALA A 155 15.55 26.47 -25.55
C ALA A 155 14.49 25.36 -25.33
N ALA A 156 14.90 24.10 -25.54
CA ALA A 156 14.11 22.96 -25.16
C ALA A 156 14.27 22.71 -23.65
N VAL A 157 13.15 22.56 -22.96
CA VAL A 157 13.08 22.36 -21.52
C VAL A 157 12.32 21.09 -21.17
N LEU A 158 12.67 20.49 -20.03
CA LEU A 158 11.95 19.37 -19.40
C LEU A 158 11.33 19.90 -18.11
N ILE A 159 10.01 19.82 -18.01
CA ILE A 159 9.24 20.36 -16.90
C ILE A 159 8.67 19.19 -16.07
N TYR A 160 8.95 19.19 -14.78
CA TYR A 160 8.46 18.22 -13.83
C TYR A 160 7.45 18.89 -12.91
N TYR A 161 6.25 18.34 -12.86
CA TYR A 161 5.17 18.87 -12.03
C TYR A 161 4.15 17.77 -11.68
N THR A 162 3.34 18.02 -10.68
CA THR A 162 2.18 17.18 -10.37
C THR A 162 0.89 17.82 -10.79
N TYR A 163 -0.08 16.97 -11.12
CA TYR A 163 -1.41 17.39 -11.54
C TYR A 163 -2.45 16.36 -11.09
N THR A 164 -3.72 16.75 -11.03
CA THR A 164 -4.81 15.89 -10.63
C THR A 164 -5.54 15.33 -11.84
N VAL A 165 -5.81 14.02 -11.84
CA VAL A 165 -6.65 13.38 -12.84
C VAL A 165 -7.97 12.90 -12.21
N SER A 166 -9.05 12.89 -13.01
CA SER A 166 -10.38 12.47 -12.59
C SER A 166 -10.56 10.94 -12.61
N SER A 167 -9.47 10.18 -12.46
CA SER A 167 -9.45 8.72 -12.40
C SER A 167 -8.64 8.26 -11.19
N GLY A 168 -8.77 6.97 -10.82
CA GLY A 168 -8.03 6.42 -9.69
C GLY A 168 -8.49 6.95 -8.33
N ASN A 169 -7.71 6.64 -7.30
CA ASN A 169 -8.01 7.00 -5.92
C ASN A 169 -6.79 7.64 -5.26
N LYS A 170 -7.04 8.63 -4.41
CA LYS A 170 -6.02 9.28 -3.58
C LYS A 170 -6.28 8.98 -2.12
N ILE A 171 -5.24 8.57 -1.39
CA ILE A 171 -5.26 8.46 0.07
C ILE A 171 -4.50 9.66 0.62
N SER A 172 -5.18 10.50 1.39
CA SER A 172 -4.55 11.64 2.05
C SER A 172 -4.02 11.21 3.42
N LEU A 173 -2.69 11.20 3.57
CA LEU A 173 -2.03 10.82 4.81
C LEU A 173 -2.00 12.01 5.76
N ALA A 174 -2.72 11.90 6.88
CA ALA A 174 -2.71 12.89 7.94
C ALA A 174 -2.02 12.33 9.19
N ASN A 175 -1.39 13.20 9.97
CA ASN A 175 -0.89 12.81 11.28
C ASN A 175 -2.08 12.56 12.21
N GLN A 176 -2.25 11.31 12.64
CA GLN A 176 -3.35 10.89 13.50
C GLN A 176 -2.89 10.79 14.96
N LEU A 177 -3.85 10.90 15.87
CA LEU A 177 -3.61 10.61 17.28
C LEU A 177 -3.22 9.14 17.45
N THR A 178 -2.31 8.88 18.38
CA THR A 178 -1.95 7.51 18.75
C THR A 178 -3.15 6.78 19.39
N GLY A 179 -3.39 5.54 18.97
CA GLY A 179 -4.40 4.66 19.54
C GLY A 179 -5.26 3.95 18.50
N PRO A 180 -6.12 4.65 17.73
CA PRO A 180 -6.97 3.98 16.76
C PRO A 180 -6.18 3.34 15.62
N LEU A 181 -6.43 2.05 15.38
CA LEU A 181 -5.90 1.31 14.24
C LEU A 181 -7.07 0.70 13.47
N PRO A 182 -7.00 0.60 12.14
CA PRO A 182 -7.98 -0.16 11.38
C PRO A 182 -8.04 -1.60 11.89
N THR A 183 -9.24 -2.06 12.21
CA THR A 183 -9.50 -3.46 12.53
C THR A 183 -10.24 -4.12 11.39
N PHE A 184 -9.87 -5.34 11.07
CA PHE A 184 -10.43 -6.07 9.94
C PHE A 184 -10.52 -7.57 10.22
N GLU A 185 -11.49 -8.20 9.59
CA GLU A 185 -11.64 -9.65 9.51
C GLU A 185 -10.74 -10.16 8.37
N ILE A 186 -10.09 -11.31 8.56
CA ILE A 186 -9.36 -12.02 7.52
C ILE A 186 -10.03 -13.37 7.29
N SER A 187 -10.27 -13.69 6.02
CA SER A 187 -10.72 -15.01 5.59
C SER A 187 -9.76 -15.56 4.54
N LEU A 188 -9.11 -16.66 4.87
CA LEU A 188 -8.26 -17.43 3.98
C LEU A 188 -8.98 -18.72 3.59
N LYS A 189 -9.09 -18.98 2.29
CA LYS A 189 -9.55 -20.25 1.74
C LYS A 189 -8.48 -20.86 0.87
N GLU A 190 -8.10 -22.08 1.16
CA GLU A 190 -7.25 -22.94 0.34
C GLU A 190 -8.07 -24.15 -0.12
N THR A 191 -8.05 -24.41 -1.42
CA THR A 191 -8.71 -25.59 -2.00
C THR A 191 -7.65 -26.50 -2.57
N PHE A 192 -7.62 -27.74 -2.13
CA PHE A 192 -6.70 -28.75 -2.64
C PHE A 192 -7.46 -29.97 -3.17
N ASN A 193 -6.88 -30.64 -4.14
CA ASN A 193 -7.50 -31.80 -4.77
C ASN A 193 -6.80 -33.08 -4.25
N TYR A 194 -7.60 -33.98 -3.69
CA TYR A 194 -7.13 -35.29 -3.25
C TYR A 194 -7.85 -36.38 -4.04
N PHE A 195 -7.15 -37.02 -4.95
CA PHE A 195 -7.69 -38.07 -5.83
C PHE A 195 -9.01 -37.70 -6.55
N GLY A 196 -9.08 -36.47 -7.08
CA GLY A 196 -10.26 -35.98 -7.81
C GLY A 196 -11.37 -35.44 -6.91
N VAL A 197 -11.20 -35.42 -5.59
CA VAL A 197 -12.14 -34.81 -4.64
C VAL A 197 -11.58 -33.48 -4.14
N ALA A 198 -12.31 -32.41 -4.32
CA ALA A 198 -11.96 -31.10 -3.79
C ALA A 198 -12.13 -31.10 -2.26
N LYS A 199 -11.12 -30.64 -1.56
CA LYS A 199 -11.07 -30.47 -0.11
C LYS A 199 -10.74 -29.01 0.20
N ASP A 200 -11.37 -28.45 1.22
CA ASP A 200 -11.20 -27.06 1.59
C ASP A 200 -10.61 -26.92 3.01
N LEU A 201 -9.64 -26.03 3.12
CA LEU A 201 -9.23 -25.43 4.39
C LEU A 201 -9.71 -23.99 4.39
N VAL A 202 -10.47 -23.61 5.40
CA VAL A 202 -10.90 -22.23 5.62
C VAL A 202 -10.45 -21.77 6.98
N VAL A 203 -9.71 -20.66 7.01
CA VAL A 203 -9.33 -19.99 8.27
C VAL A 203 -9.97 -18.61 8.25
N LYS A 204 -10.77 -18.34 9.27
CA LYS A 204 -11.39 -17.04 9.50
C LYS A 204 -10.90 -16.47 10.81
N LEU A 205 -10.33 -15.25 10.79
CA LEU A 205 -9.94 -14.48 11.95
C LEU A 205 -10.89 -13.29 12.06
N ASN A 206 -11.59 -13.16 13.19
CA ASN A 206 -12.69 -12.20 13.35
C ASN A 206 -12.21 -10.75 13.45
N ALA A 207 -11.06 -10.54 14.09
CA ALA A 207 -10.45 -9.22 14.24
C ALA A 207 -8.94 -9.32 14.11
N CYS A 208 -8.38 -8.49 13.27
CA CYS A 208 -6.94 -8.38 13.02
C CYS A 208 -6.56 -6.90 12.94
N VAL A 209 -5.29 -6.64 13.24
CA VAL A 209 -4.63 -5.35 13.00
C VAL A 209 -3.37 -5.59 12.18
N SER A 210 -2.96 -4.61 11.39
CA SER A 210 -1.73 -4.73 10.61
C SER A 210 -0.62 -3.89 11.22
N PRO A 211 0.50 -4.49 11.62
CA PRO A 211 1.67 -3.77 12.09
C PRO A 211 2.58 -3.27 10.96
N LYS A 212 2.47 -3.87 9.76
CA LYS A 212 3.39 -3.55 8.67
C LYS A 212 2.78 -3.80 7.30
N LEU A 213 2.98 -2.82 6.42
CA LEU A 213 2.83 -2.94 4.97
C LEU A 213 4.12 -2.47 4.30
N SER A 214 4.67 -3.27 3.40
CA SER A 214 5.87 -2.94 2.64
C SER A 214 5.59 -3.01 1.14
N LEU A 215 6.04 -1.98 0.42
CA LEU A 215 5.91 -1.87 -1.04
C LEU A 215 7.33 -1.77 -1.64
N PRO A 216 7.99 -2.89 -1.95
CA PRO A 216 9.33 -2.89 -2.51
C PRO A 216 9.28 -2.51 -3.99
N PHE A 217 10.04 -1.47 -4.37
CA PHE A 217 10.22 -1.09 -5.77
C PHE A 217 11.65 -1.42 -6.21
N ALA A 218 11.81 -2.17 -7.28
CA ALA A 218 13.10 -2.52 -7.83
C ALA A 218 13.07 -2.55 -9.37
N ASN A 219 14.17 -2.15 -10.01
CA ASN A 219 14.27 -2.20 -11.47
C ASN A 219 14.11 -3.64 -11.97
N GLN A 220 13.36 -3.82 -13.06
CA GLN A 220 13.10 -5.10 -13.72
C GLN A 220 12.46 -6.19 -12.83
N LYS A 221 11.75 -5.78 -11.75
CA LYS A 221 10.99 -6.69 -10.89
C LYS A 221 9.56 -6.18 -10.70
N PHE A 222 8.63 -7.11 -10.58
CA PHE A 222 7.28 -6.77 -10.16
C PHE A 222 7.29 -6.32 -8.69
N THR A 223 6.49 -5.31 -8.39
CA THR A 223 6.24 -4.91 -7.01
C THR A 223 5.27 -5.92 -6.38
N VAL A 224 5.76 -6.64 -5.39
CA VAL A 224 4.98 -7.58 -4.58
C VAL A 224 4.86 -6.99 -3.18
N ALA A 225 3.65 -6.58 -2.81
CA ALA A 225 3.41 -6.04 -1.48
C ALA A 225 3.54 -7.14 -0.42
N GLU A 226 4.16 -6.80 0.70
CA GLU A 226 4.19 -7.63 1.90
C GLU A 226 3.29 -7.00 2.96
N PHE A 227 2.31 -7.76 3.43
CA PHE A 227 1.31 -7.34 4.38
C PHE A 227 1.33 -8.29 5.58
N ASP A 228 1.72 -7.75 6.73
CA ASP A 228 1.73 -8.49 7.98
C ASP A 228 0.45 -8.15 8.76
N PHE A 229 -0.14 -9.15 9.42
CA PHE A 229 -1.30 -8.96 10.27
C PHE A 229 -1.23 -9.81 11.52
N GLN A 230 -1.91 -9.38 12.57
CA GLN A 230 -1.99 -10.08 13.83
C GLN A 230 -3.43 -10.12 14.30
N ALA A 231 -3.87 -11.31 14.71
CA ALA A 231 -5.21 -11.48 15.28
C ALA A 231 -5.28 -10.89 16.69
N ILE A 232 -6.43 -10.33 17.00
CA ILE A 232 -6.85 -9.90 18.33
C ILE A 232 -8.21 -10.52 18.64
N ALA A 233 -8.61 -10.53 19.90
CA ALA A 233 -9.96 -10.94 20.26
C ALA A 233 -10.98 -9.90 19.76
N ASP A 234 -12.11 -10.37 19.26
CA ASP A 234 -13.25 -9.51 18.92
C ASP A 234 -14.01 -9.06 20.18
N ALA A 235 -15.05 -8.25 20.01
CA ALA A 235 -15.86 -7.73 21.12
C ALA A 235 -16.56 -8.82 21.96
N SER A 236 -16.68 -10.04 21.42
CA SER A 236 -17.25 -11.21 22.08
C SER A 236 -16.18 -12.16 22.64
N ASN A 237 -14.91 -11.71 22.66
CA ASN A 237 -13.75 -12.48 23.10
C ASN A 237 -13.47 -13.74 22.24
N ASN A 238 -13.88 -13.72 20.96
CA ASN A 238 -13.56 -14.77 20.02
C ASN A 238 -12.40 -14.33 19.11
N ILE A 239 -11.58 -15.28 18.66
CA ILE A 239 -10.47 -15.01 17.77
C ILE A 239 -10.81 -15.37 16.32
N GLY A 240 -11.44 -16.52 16.12
CA GLY A 240 -11.79 -17.01 14.80
C GLY A 240 -12.11 -18.48 14.72
N THR A 241 -12.12 -19.02 13.51
CA THR A 241 -12.48 -20.42 13.22
C THR A 241 -11.49 -21.01 12.21
N ILE A 242 -11.16 -22.27 12.39
CA ILE A 242 -10.45 -23.09 11.41
C ILE A 242 -11.37 -24.24 11.03
N SER A 243 -11.64 -24.37 9.75
CA SER A 243 -12.47 -25.45 9.20
C SER A 243 -11.66 -26.23 8.16
N LEU A 244 -11.64 -27.54 8.29
CA LEU A 244 -10.92 -28.44 7.40
C LEU A 244 -11.89 -29.56 6.97
N SER A 245 -12.01 -29.80 5.66
CA SER A 245 -12.77 -30.94 5.18
C SER A 245 -11.92 -32.20 5.27
N GLU A 246 -12.32 -33.14 6.10
CA GLU A 246 -11.69 -34.43 6.32
C GLU A 246 -12.30 -35.54 5.45
#